data_b52a6ceabf51cc2cba16467bf2007fec
#
_entry.id   b52a6ceabf51cc2cba16467bf2007fec
#
_cell.length_a   1.000
_cell.length_b   1.000
_cell.length_c   1.000
_cell.angle_alpha   90.00
_cell.angle_beta   90.00
_cell.angle_gamma   90.00
#
_symmetry.space_group_name_H-M   'P 1'
#
loop_
_entity.id
_entity.type
_entity.pdbx_description
1 polymer ?
#
loop_
_entity_poly.entity_id
_entity_poly.type
_entity_poly.pdbx_seq_one_letter_code
_entity_poly.pdbx_strand_id
1 'polypeptide(L)'
;MEVERAKGSRFRDPGVRLWHFATEILVRCPRCDGRALVAVHPDHRDGHTYAVGWLTAPHRLTCPGCAHVAEWGPRRWQSGAGDAYFTRGGPLVVPELGGPDDPYFGLPLWLRRPCCGRVLWAYNVPHLELLEAYVAAAQRERPTPAGSQTLLERLPAWMKAAGNRAEVLAAIRELRDGERP
;
A
#
# COMPACT_ATOMS: atom_id res chain seq x y z
N MET A 1 2.77 -3.67 -46.11
CA MET A 1 3.46 -3.98 -44.85
C MET A 1 2.58 -3.42 -43.74
N GLU A 2 1.59 -4.24 -43.32
CA GLU A 2 0.63 -3.89 -42.27
C GLU A 2 1.37 -3.89 -40.93
N VAL A 3 1.43 -2.73 -40.30
CA VAL A 3 1.87 -2.60 -38.90
C VAL A 3 0.74 -3.16 -38.04
N GLU A 4 0.89 -4.39 -37.60
CA GLU A 4 0.03 -5.05 -36.62
C GLU A 4 0.06 -4.20 -35.34
N ARG A 5 -0.97 -3.36 -35.14
CA ARG A 5 -1.18 -2.62 -33.90
C ARG A 5 -1.39 -3.65 -32.78
N ALA A 6 -0.36 -3.82 -31.95
CA ALA A 6 -0.47 -4.59 -30.73
C ALA A 6 -1.76 -4.15 -30.00
N LYS A 7 -2.72 -5.07 -29.83
CA LYS A 7 -3.95 -4.85 -29.07
C LYS A 7 -3.54 -4.41 -27.67
N GLY A 8 -3.64 -3.09 -27.37
CA GLY A 8 -3.27 -2.52 -26.09
C GLY A 8 -4.00 -3.26 -24.97
N SER A 9 -3.25 -3.63 -23.92
CA SER A 9 -3.81 -4.32 -22.77
C SER A 9 -4.92 -3.49 -22.15
N ARG A 10 -6.06 -4.13 -21.88
CA ARG A 10 -7.24 -3.53 -21.23
C ARG A 10 -7.15 -3.83 -19.74
N PHE A 11 -7.32 -2.82 -18.91
CA PHE A 11 -7.36 -2.95 -17.46
C PHE A 11 -8.73 -2.55 -16.93
N ARG A 12 -9.30 -3.41 -16.09
CA ARG A 12 -10.54 -3.14 -15.36
C ARG A 12 -10.21 -2.94 -13.89
N ASP A 13 -10.61 -1.78 -13.32
CA ASP A 13 -10.41 -1.49 -11.90
C ASP A 13 -11.14 -2.54 -11.03
N PRO A 14 -10.42 -3.29 -10.18
CA PRO A 14 -11.04 -4.29 -9.30
C PRO A 14 -11.82 -3.66 -8.13
N GLY A 15 -11.84 -2.33 -8.00
CA GLY A 15 -12.55 -1.63 -6.93
C GLY A 15 -11.89 -1.71 -5.56
N VAL A 16 -10.62 -2.14 -5.48
CA VAL A 16 -9.91 -2.27 -4.20
C VAL A 16 -9.51 -0.90 -3.64
N ARG A 17 -9.46 -0.82 -2.32
CA ARG A 17 -9.00 0.35 -1.58
C ARG A 17 -7.62 0.11 -0.98
N LEU A 18 -6.89 1.17 -0.64
CA LEU A 18 -5.53 1.07 -0.10
C LEU A 18 -5.43 0.17 1.14
N TRP A 19 -6.42 0.18 2.01
CA TRP A 19 -6.44 -0.63 3.22
C TRP A 19 -6.41 -2.15 2.97
N HIS A 20 -6.79 -2.64 1.78
CA HIS A 20 -6.65 -4.05 1.41
C HIS A 20 -5.18 -4.52 1.41
N PHE A 21 -4.25 -3.61 1.21
CA PHE A 21 -2.82 -3.89 1.20
C PHE A 21 -2.13 -3.58 2.52
N ALA A 22 -2.86 -3.04 3.51
CA ALA A 22 -2.29 -2.63 4.79
C ALA A 22 -2.26 -3.75 5.86
N THR A 23 -2.69 -4.96 5.51
CA THR A 23 -2.60 -6.14 6.40
C THR A 23 -1.18 -6.69 6.52
N GLU A 24 -0.37 -6.46 5.49
CA GLU A 24 1.05 -6.83 5.43
C GLU A 24 1.80 -5.71 4.74
N ILE A 25 2.73 -5.08 5.44
CA ILE A 25 3.50 -3.94 4.93
C ILE A 25 4.98 -4.27 5.00
N LEU A 26 5.67 -4.19 3.86
CA LEU A 26 7.11 -4.35 3.78
C LEU A 26 7.80 -3.03 4.13
N VAL A 27 8.70 -3.06 5.11
CA VAL A 27 9.41 -1.88 5.63
C VAL A 27 10.91 -2.11 5.72
N ARG A 28 11.68 -1.04 5.88
CA ARG A 28 13.09 -1.12 6.25
C ARG A 28 13.21 -1.36 7.74
N CYS A 29 13.98 -2.36 8.10
CA CYS A 29 14.26 -2.66 9.51
C CYS A 29 15.04 -1.51 10.16
N PRO A 30 14.62 -0.97 11.31
CA PRO A 30 15.32 0.12 11.97
C PRO A 30 16.67 -0.30 12.57
N ARG A 31 16.99 -1.61 12.64
CA ARG A 31 18.25 -2.12 13.19
C ARG A 31 19.28 -2.50 12.14
N CYS A 32 18.87 -3.09 11.02
CA CYS A 32 19.82 -3.61 10.03
C CYS A 32 19.58 -3.09 8.62
N ASP A 33 18.60 -2.20 8.42
CA ASP A 33 18.15 -1.66 7.12
C ASP A 33 17.68 -2.72 6.12
N GLY A 34 17.64 -3.99 6.50
CA GLY A 34 17.11 -5.08 5.71
C GLY A 34 15.59 -5.08 5.63
N ARG A 35 15.02 -5.94 4.77
CA ARG A 35 13.58 -6.09 4.64
C ARG A 35 12.96 -6.65 5.93
N ALA A 36 11.93 -5.98 6.43
CA ALA A 36 11.11 -6.41 7.56
C ALA A 36 9.63 -6.38 7.18
N LEU A 37 8.80 -7.10 7.93
CA LEU A 37 7.36 -7.19 7.74
C LEU A 37 6.64 -6.59 8.95
N VAL A 38 5.70 -5.69 8.68
CA VAL A 38 4.68 -5.24 9.64
C VAL A 38 3.38 -5.93 9.28
N ALA A 39 2.82 -6.70 10.20
CA ALA A 39 1.57 -7.43 10.01
C ALA A 39 0.70 -7.38 11.27
N VAL A 40 -0.57 -7.72 11.14
CA VAL A 40 -1.47 -7.90 12.29
C VAL A 40 -0.85 -8.92 13.25
N HIS A 41 -0.91 -8.62 14.55
CA HIS A 41 -0.33 -9.49 15.58
C HIS A 41 -0.94 -10.90 15.50
N PRO A 42 -0.13 -11.99 15.49
CA PRO A 42 -0.63 -13.36 15.27
C PRO A 42 -1.59 -13.84 16.36
N ASP A 43 -1.50 -13.30 17.58
CA ASP A 43 -2.41 -13.63 18.68
C ASP A 43 -3.71 -12.83 18.66
N HIS A 44 -3.85 -11.89 17.72
CA HIS A 44 -5.06 -11.11 17.57
C HIS A 44 -6.14 -11.94 16.87
N ARG A 45 -7.16 -12.34 17.63
CA ARG A 45 -8.21 -13.28 17.18
C ARG A 45 -9.57 -12.63 16.93
N ASP A 46 -9.66 -11.33 17.07
CA ASP A 46 -10.92 -10.63 16.85
C ASP A 46 -11.27 -10.67 15.36
N GLY A 47 -12.33 -11.41 15.04
CA GLY A 47 -12.86 -11.51 13.69
C GLY A 47 -13.45 -10.16 13.25
N HIS A 48 -12.58 -9.26 12.80
CA HIS A 48 -13.03 -7.98 12.27
C HIS A 48 -13.72 -8.19 10.93
N THR A 49 -15.04 -8.05 10.94
CA THR A 49 -15.88 -8.09 9.73
C THR A 49 -15.66 -6.84 8.86
N TYR A 50 -15.08 -5.78 9.44
CA TYR A 50 -14.88 -4.49 8.77
C TYR A 50 -13.41 -4.13 8.66
N ALA A 51 -13.04 -3.54 7.51
CA ALA A 51 -11.67 -3.09 7.21
C ALA A 51 -11.03 -2.23 8.30
N VAL A 52 -11.79 -1.33 8.90
CA VAL A 52 -11.29 -0.44 9.96
C VAL A 52 -10.83 -1.21 11.20
N GLY A 53 -11.43 -2.35 11.49
CA GLY A 53 -11.01 -3.23 12.57
C GLY A 53 -9.57 -3.73 12.40
N TRP A 54 -9.20 -4.12 11.18
CA TRP A 54 -7.83 -4.54 10.87
C TRP A 54 -6.82 -3.40 11.07
N LEU A 55 -7.19 -2.18 10.67
CA LEU A 55 -6.32 -1.01 10.79
C LEU A 55 -6.06 -0.61 12.25
N THR A 56 -6.99 -0.90 13.15
CA THR A 56 -6.87 -0.59 14.59
C THR A 56 -6.44 -1.80 15.42
N ALA A 57 -6.20 -2.97 14.81
CA ALA A 57 -5.67 -4.14 15.47
C ALA A 57 -4.21 -3.92 15.94
N PRO A 58 -3.73 -4.64 16.97
CA PRO A 58 -2.31 -4.69 17.26
C PRO A 58 -1.51 -5.20 16.06
N HIS A 59 -0.35 -4.61 15.82
CA HIS A 59 0.57 -5.01 14.74
C HIS A 59 1.94 -5.38 15.31
N ARG A 60 2.60 -6.30 14.63
CA ARG A 60 3.97 -6.74 14.95
C ARG A 60 4.89 -6.50 13.76
N LEU A 61 6.05 -5.92 14.04
CA LEU A 61 7.18 -5.87 13.13
C LEU A 61 8.07 -7.07 13.37
N THR A 62 8.47 -7.76 12.30
CA THR A 62 9.45 -8.85 12.33
C THR A 62 10.47 -8.68 11.23
N CYS A 63 11.76 -8.81 11.58
CA CYS A 63 12.87 -8.76 10.63
C CYS A 63 13.57 -10.12 10.55
N PRO A 64 13.53 -10.84 9.43
CA PRO A 64 14.22 -12.12 9.29
C PRO A 64 15.75 -11.97 9.25
N GLY A 65 16.26 -10.81 8.84
CA GLY A 65 17.71 -10.60 8.71
C GLY A 65 18.46 -10.43 10.05
N CYS A 66 17.80 -9.87 11.07
CA CYS A 66 18.44 -9.62 12.38
C CYS A 66 17.58 -10.04 13.58
N ALA A 67 16.49 -10.76 13.34
CA ALA A 67 15.53 -11.21 14.35
C ALA A 67 14.93 -10.06 15.22
N HIS A 68 14.97 -8.80 14.71
CA HIS A 68 14.32 -7.69 15.40
C HIS A 68 12.80 -7.86 15.40
N VAL A 69 12.19 -7.71 16.57
CA VAL A 69 10.74 -7.72 16.77
C VAL A 69 10.34 -6.45 17.51
N ALA A 70 9.23 -5.84 17.08
CA ALA A 70 8.62 -4.71 17.79
C ALA A 70 7.09 -4.85 17.74
N GLU A 71 6.42 -4.29 18.73
CA GLU A 71 4.96 -4.34 18.86
C GLU A 71 4.37 -2.92 18.73
N TRP A 72 3.25 -2.83 18.05
CA TRP A 72 2.43 -1.64 17.98
C TRP A 72 1.04 -1.96 18.50
N GLY A 73 0.51 -1.08 19.36
CA GLY A 73 -0.85 -1.17 19.87
C GLY A 73 -1.71 0.02 19.45
N PRO A 74 -3.03 -0.17 19.29
CA PRO A 74 -3.94 0.91 18.93
C PRO A 74 -3.98 1.98 20.04
N ARG A 75 -4.01 3.24 19.63
CA ARG A 75 -4.13 4.37 20.55
C ARG A 75 -5.61 4.70 20.77
N ARG A 76 -5.96 5.03 22.02
CA ARG A 76 -7.29 5.55 22.30
C ARG A 76 -7.47 6.93 21.67
N TRP A 77 -8.61 7.11 21.02
CA TRP A 77 -8.95 8.41 20.44
C TRP A 77 -9.31 9.42 21.55
N GLN A 78 -8.83 10.63 21.37
CA GLN A 78 -9.17 11.80 22.18
C GLN A 78 -9.69 12.88 21.25
N SER A 79 -10.55 13.77 21.75
CA SER A 79 -11.17 14.84 20.95
C SER A 79 -10.08 15.65 20.19
N GLY A 80 -10.25 15.78 18.87
CA GLY A 80 -9.32 16.49 17.99
C GLY A 80 -8.17 15.66 17.41
N ALA A 81 -8.12 14.35 17.64
CA ALA A 81 -7.01 13.45 17.24
C ALA A 81 -7.31 12.63 15.96
N GLY A 82 -7.76 13.25 14.86
CA GLY A 82 -8.03 12.55 13.59
C GLY A 82 -9.30 11.69 13.63
N ASP A 83 -9.40 10.72 12.71
CA ASP A 83 -10.55 9.82 12.61
C ASP A 83 -10.60 8.81 13.75
N ALA A 84 -11.81 8.52 14.24
CA ALA A 84 -12.07 7.58 15.30
C ALA A 84 -12.85 6.34 14.81
N TYR A 85 -12.44 5.17 15.28
CA TYR A 85 -13.20 3.93 15.16
C TYR A 85 -13.77 3.53 16.51
N PHE A 86 -15.11 3.39 16.60
CA PHE A 86 -15.79 3.07 17.85
C PHE A 86 -15.86 1.57 18.08
N THR A 87 -15.23 1.12 19.16
CA THR A 87 -15.25 -0.27 19.63
C THR A 87 -16.04 -0.40 20.93
N ARG A 88 -16.32 -1.65 21.39
CA ARG A 88 -16.88 -1.88 22.73
C ARG A 88 -15.99 -1.35 23.86
N GLY A 89 -14.67 -1.27 23.62
CA GLY A 89 -13.69 -0.73 24.56
C GLY A 89 -13.50 0.79 24.47
N GLY A 90 -14.28 1.48 23.63
CA GLY A 90 -14.20 2.91 23.37
C GLY A 90 -13.56 3.25 22.01
N PRO A 91 -13.48 4.54 21.67
CA PRO A 91 -12.96 4.98 20.38
C PRO A 91 -11.43 4.81 20.28
N LEU A 92 -10.97 4.35 19.12
CA LEU A 92 -9.56 4.18 18.76
C LEU A 92 -9.19 5.15 17.63
N VAL A 93 -7.94 5.60 17.62
CA VAL A 93 -7.39 6.37 16.48
C VAL A 93 -7.22 5.45 15.29
N VAL A 94 -7.78 5.84 14.13
CA VAL A 94 -7.54 5.16 12.87
C VAL A 94 -6.18 5.62 12.31
N PRO A 95 -5.23 4.72 12.02
CA PRO A 95 -3.97 5.09 11.39
C PRO A 95 -4.22 5.70 10.01
N GLU A 96 -3.52 6.78 9.70
CA GLU A 96 -3.59 7.41 8.40
C GLU A 96 -2.83 6.58 7.36
N LEU A 97 -3.54 6.14 6.32
CA LEU A 97 -2.97 5.37 5.23
C LEU A 97 -2.58 6.28 4.06
N GLY A 98 -1.48 5.95 3.43
CA GLY A 98 -1.00 6.63 2.23
C GLY A 98 0.25 7.45 2.51
N GLY A 99 1.32 7.10 1.83
CA GLY A 99 2.62 7.72 2.01
C GLY A 99 3.75 6.71 1.87
N PRO A 100 5.00 7.20 1.82
CA PRO A 100 6.18 6.34 1.66
C PRO A 100 6.67 5.70 2.96
N ASP A 101 5.95 5.92 4.07
CA ASP A 101 6.25 5.36 5.39
C ASP A 101 5.05 4.56 5.91
N ASP A 102 5.29 3.53 6.72
CA ASP A 102 4.23 2.70 7.27
C ASP A 102 3.42 3.42 8.36
N PRO A 103 2.11 3.18 8.46
CA PRO A 103 1.22 3.93 9.35
C PRO A 103 1.34 3.56 10.83
N TYR A 104 2.06 2.50 11.18
CA TYR A 104 2.13 1.97 12.54
C TYR A 104 3.40 2.38 13.27
N PHE A 105 4.56 2.12 12.67
CA PHE A 105 5.88 2.42 13.26
C PHE A 105 6.52 3.66 12.65
N GLY A 106 5.95 4.22 11.56
CA GLY A 106 6.54 5.36 10.84
C GLY A 106 7.84 5.01 10.11
N LEU A 107 8.06 3.74 9.79
CA LEU A 107 9.27 3.28 9.14
C LEU A 107 9.17 3.45 7.62
N PRO A 108 10.29 3.74 6.94
CA PRO A 108 10.33 3.78 5.48
C PRO A 108 9.84 2.47 4.87
N LEU A 109 8.94 2.55 3.88
CA LEU A 109 8.54 1.37 3.12
C LEU A 109 9.75 0.75 2.42
N TRP A 110 9.76 -0.58 2.32
CA TRP A 110 10.77 -1.30 1.55
C TRP A 110 10.65 -1.03 0.06
N LEU A 111 9.42 -1.09 -0.46
CA LEU A 111 9.09 -0.81 -1.84
C LEU A 111 8.88 0.70 -2.05
N ARG A 112 9.96 1.47 -2.06
CA ARG A 112 9.93 2.92 -2.33
C ARG A 112 11.16 3.37 -3.10
N ARG A 113 10.96 4.33 -4.02
CA ARG A 113 12.07 4.95 -4.77
C ARG A 113 11.68 6.30 -5.38
N PRO A 114 12.64 7.18 -5.68
CA PRO A 114 12.40 8.37 -6.49
C PRO A 114 11.88 8.01 -7.88
N CYS A 115 10.87 8.74 -8.36
CA CYS A 115 10.27 8.59 -9.69
C CYS A 115 9.56 9.89 -10.09
N CYS A 116 9.83 10.44 -11.26
CA CYS A 116 9.18 11.65 -11.78
C CYS A 116 9.21 12.83 -10.79
N GLY A 117 10.32 13.06 -10.09
CA GLY A 117 10.45 14.11 -9.07
C GLY A 117 9.59 13.90 -7.80
N ARG A 118 9.07 12.71 -7.61
CA ARG A 118 8.24 12.28 -6.47
C ARG A 118 8.78 10.97 -5.90
N VAL A 119 8.05 10.38 -4.96
CA VAL A 119 8.35 9.04 -4.44
C VAL A 119 7.26 8.07 -4.90
N LEU A 120 7.65 7.06 -5.68
CA LEU A 120 6.84 5.87 -5.95
C LEU A 120 6.97 4.93 -4.77
N TRP A 121 5.85 4.38 -4.30
CA TRP A 121 5.83 3.46 -3.17
C TRP A 121 4.69 2.43 -3.30
N ALA A 122 4.86 1.29 -2.64
CA ALA A 122 3.83 0.29 -2.44
C ALA A 122 4.00 -0.39 -1.07
N TYR A 123 2.92 -0.83 -0.45
CA TYR A 123 2.97 -1.52 0.84
C TYR A 123 3.57 -2.92 0.73
N ASN A 124 3.25 -3.62 -0.37
CA ASN A 124 3.68 -4.99 -0.64
C ASN A 124 3.68 -5.29 -2.15
N VAL A 125 4.09 -6.50 -2.52
CA VAL A 125 4.16 -6.92 -3.91
C VAL A 125 2.79 -6.90 -4.62
N PRO A 126 1.68 -7.40 -4.04
CA PRO A 126 0.36 -7.28 -4.67
C PRO A 126 -0.07 -5.83 -4.97
N HIS A 127 0.27 -4.88 -4.08
CA HIS A 127 0.02 -3.45 -4.35
C HIS A 127 0.84 -2.96 -5.54
N LEU A 128 2.12 -3.33 -5.61
CA LEU A 128 3.01 -2.96 -6.71
C LEU A 128 2.51 -3.53 -8.05
N GLU A 129 2.05 -4.78 -8.07
CA GLU A 129 1.49 -5.45 -9.24
C GLU A 129 0.21 -4.77 -9.74
N LEU A 130 -0.67 -4.33 -8.83
CA LEU A 130 -1.86 -3.57 -9.20
C LEU A 130 -1.48 -2.24 -9.87
N LEU A 131 -0.48 -1.51 -9.30
CA LEU A 131 0.01 -0.27 -9.89
C LEU A 131 0.60 -0.50 -11.28
N GLU A 132 1.38 -1.57 -11.47
CA GLU A 132 1.95 -1.93 -12.76
C GLU A 132 0.87 -2.21 -13.79
N ALA A 133 -0.07 -3.08 -13.48
CA ALA A 133 -1.18 -3.45 -14.38
C ALA A 133 -1.97 -2.20 -14.81
N TYR A 134 -2.23 -1.29 -13.87
CA TYR A 134 -2.92 -0.03 -14.16
C TYR A 134 -2.11 0.89 -15.07
N VAL A 135 -0.82 1.09 -14.79
CA VAL A 135 0.04 2.01 -15.54
C VAL A 135 0.36 1.44 -16.93
N ALA A 136 0.56 0.13 -17.07
CA ALA A 136 0.84 -0.53 -18.35
C ALA A 136 -0.35 -0.49 -19.32
N ALA A 137 -1.57 -0.45 -18.81
CA ALA A 137 -2.76 -0.55 -19.64
C ALA A 137 -2.92 0.63 -20.62
N ALA A 138 -3.19 0.32 -21.89
CA ALA A 138 -3.54 1.31 -22.89
C ALA A 138 -4.97 1.83 -22.73
N GLN A 139 -5.88 0.95 -22.30
CA GLN A 139 -7.27 1.28 -22.02
C GLN A 139 -7.60 0.92 -20.57
N ARG A 140 -8.25 1.86 -19.86
CA ARG A 140 -8.62 1.73 -18.46
C ARG A 140 -10.12 1.84 -18.33
N GLU A 141 -10.77 0.75 -17.90
CA GLU A 141 -12.22 0.70 -17.68
C GLU A 141 -12.54 0.88 -16.20
N ARG A 142 -13.53 1.72 -15.93
CA ARG A 142 -14.09 1.92 -14.60
C ARG A 142 -15.45 1.25 -14.52
N PRO A 143 -15.59 0.06 -13.91
CA PRO A 143 -16.90 -0.56 -13.72
C PRO A 143 -17.67 0.04 -12.54
N THR A 144 -16.98 0.80 -11.67
CA THR A 144 -17.57 1.36 -10.46
C THR A 144 -18.07 2.79 -10.69
N PRO A 145 -19.21 3.20 -10.09
CA PRO A 145 -19.68 4.58 -10.16
C PRO A 145 -18.60 5.57 -9.71
N ALA A 146 -18.56 6.74 -10.32
CA ALA A 146 -17.64 7.81 -9.92
C ALA A 146 -17.84 8.11 -8.41
N GLY A 147 -16.71 8.27 -7.68
CA GLY A 147 -16.75 8.54 -6.24
C GLY A 147 -16.66 7.33 -5.32
N SER A 148 -16.45 6.12 -5.85
CA SER A 148 -16.24 4.89 -5.04
C SER A 148 -14.95 4.91 -4.21
N GLN A 149 -14.07 5.89 -4.42
CA GLN A 149 -12.80 6.08 -3.70
C GLN A 149 -11.87 4.85 -3.75
N THR A 150 -11.81 4.17 -4.91
CA THR A 150 -10.84 3.10 -5.11
C THR A 150 -9.40 3.64 -4.99
N LEU A 151 -8.44 2.75 -4.73
CA LEU A 151 -7.02 3.12 -4.72
C LEU A 151 -6.63 3.83 -6.01
N LEU A 152 -7.07 3.34 -7.16
CA LEU A 152 -6.71 3.86 -8.47
C LEU A 152 -7.33 5.24 -8.75
N GLU A 153 -8.52 5.53 -8.23
CA GLU A 153 -9.11 6.87 -8.30
C GLU A 153 -8.26 7.89 -7.52
N ARG A 154 -7.72 7.49 -6.37
CA ARG A 154 -6.91 8.34 -5.49
C ARG A 154 -5.45 8.46 -5.90
N LEU A 155 -4.98 7.72 -6.91
CA LEU A 155 -3.60 7.86 -7.40
C LEU A 155 -3.32 9.30 -7.83
N PRO A 156 -2.11 9.82 -7.51
CA PRO A 156 -1.69 11.16 -7.92
C PRO A 156 -1.71 11.34 -9.44
N ALA A 157 -1.96 12.55 -9.90
CA ALA A 157 -2.04 12.87 -11.33
C ALA A 157 -0.76 12.50 -12.10
N TRP A 158 0.42 12.64 -11.48
CA TRP A 158 1.69 12.29 -12.11
C TRP A 158 1.82 10.81 -12.46
N MET A 159 1.24 9.90 -11.68
CA MET A 159 1.21 8.45 -12.00
C MET A 159 0.24 8.12 -13.14
N LYS A 160 -0.76 8.98 -13.36
CA LYS A 160 -1.77 8.81 -14.42
C LYS A 160 -1.33 9.43 -15.75
N ALA A 161 -0.32 10.31 -15.72
CA ALA A 161 0.15 11.05 -16.87
C ALA A 161 0.83 10.12 -17.90
N ALA A 162 0.42 10.22 -19.17
CA ALA A 162 0.96 9.39 -20.24
C ALA A 162 2.48 9.61 -20.43
N GLY A 163 2.98 10.84 -20.24
CA GLY A 163 4.40 11.17 -20.36
C GLY A 163 5.28 10.49 -19.32
N ASN A 164 4.74 10.15 -18.14
CA ASN A 164 5.50 9.51 -17.06
C ASN A 164 5.43 7.98 -17.11
N ARG A 165 4.62 7.41 -18.00
CA ARG A 165 4.35 5.96 -18.05
C ARG A 165 5.61 5.12 -18.10
N ALA A 166 6.55 5.45 -18.99
CA ALA A 166 7.78 4.68 -19.17
C ALA A 166 8.65 4.69 -17.91
N GLU A 167 8.83 5.87 -17.30
CA GLU A 167 9.61 6.04 -16.07
C GLU A 167 8.97 5.31 -14.88
N VAL A 168 7.65 5.43 -14.71
CA VAL A 168 6.91 4.73 -13.65
C VAL A 168 7.03 3.21 -13.79
N LEU A 169 6.87 2.66 -15.01
CA LEU A 169 7.03 1.22 -15.26
C LEU A 169 8.46 0.74 -15.06
N ALA A 170 9.46 1.55 -15.41
CA ALA A 170 10.85 1.24 -15.11
C ALA A 170 11.10 1.18 -13.59
N ALA A 171 10.61 2.18 -12.86
CA ALA A 171 10.70 2.23 -11.40
C ALA A 171 10.02 1.04 -10.71
N ILE A 172 8.85 0.61 -11.19
CA ILE A 172 8.14 -0.57 -10.67
C ILE A 172 8.96 -1.85 -10.90
N ARG A 173 9.53 -2.02 -12.10
CA ARG A 173 10.38 -3.19 -12.40
C ARG A 173 11.59 -3.27 -11.48
N GLU A 174 12.28 -2.16 -11.26
CA GLU A 174 13.44 -2.11 -10.37
C GLU A 174 13.07 -2.42 -8.90
N LEU A 175 11.90 -1.96 -8.43
CA LEU A 175 11.39 -2.34 -7.11
C LEU A 175 11.11 -3.85 -7.03
N ARG A 176 10.55 -4.44 -8.09
CA ARG A 176 10.26 -5.87 -8.16
C ARG A 176 11.54 -6.71 -8.22
N ASP A 177 12.54 -6.27 -9.00
CA ASP A 177 13.81 -6.99 -9.14
C ASP A 177 14.61 -6.97 -7.82
N GLY A 178 14.49 -5.91 -7.02
CA GLY A 178 15.03 -5.83 -5.66
C GLY A 178 14.33 -6.76 -4.64
N GLU A 179 13.18 -7.36 -4.98
CA GLU A 179 12.46 -8.36 -4.16
C GLU A 179 12.89 -9.81 -4.48
N ARG A 180 13.60 -10.04 -5.58
CA ARG A 180 14.12 -11.37 -5.88
C ARG A 180 15.29 -11.67 -4.96
N PRO A 181 15.30 -12.87 -4.30
CA PRO A 181 16.39 -13.29 -3.42
C PRO A 181 17.69 -13.46 -4.18
#